data_e221d363aee5746c5691dbde4c74ebe8
#
_entry.id   e221d363aee5746c5691dbde4c74ebe8
#
_cell.length_a   1.000
_cell.length_b   1.000
_cell.length_c   1.000
_cell.angle_alpha   90.00
_cell.angle_beta   90.00
_cell.angle_gamma   90.00
#
_symmetry.space_group_name_H-M   'P 1'
#
loop_
_entity.id
_entity.type
_entity.pdbx_description
1 polymer ?
#
loop_
_entity_poly.entity_id
_entity_poly.type
_entity_poly.pdbx_seq_one_letter_code
_entity_poly.pdbx_strand_id
1 'polypeptide(L)'
;MSRFLIFVFILGISFSNGAVTWTGSSSTDIFDGANYAGLADGLVLGPNVTIDDDVIFQNATVTIPQVSAQQRFQVGAGNTITFDGSNVSLSGGSNDGLGGAPGSSLPNGTAGPSLDIIGGSSFEAFFIVNGVQMNVDGTSSATLGGAGNPVNISTINLETGATLSFTRETIPQFNTEHLSKLTINGLAAQEGVNYTIDALGTTGSIITAIPEPSVTLFGALGATLLLLRRRR
;
A
#
# COMPACT_ATOMS: atom_id res chain seq x y z
N MET A 1 55.96 -16.59 -26.85
CA MET A 1 54.70 -17.31 -26.65
C MET A 1 53.79 -16.40 -25.78
N SER A 2 52.86 -15.70 -26.47
CA SER A 2 51.91 -14.80 -25.84
C SER A 2 50.64 -15.58 -25.50
N ARG A 3 50.28 -15.63 -24.21
CA ARG A 3 49.01 -16.26 -23.74
C ARG A 3 47.92 -15.25 -23.81
N PHE A 4 47.00 -15.42 -24.77
CA PHE A 4 45.76 -14.68 -24.82
C PHE A 4 44.80 -15.21 -23.75
N LEU A 5 44.48 -14.37 -22.77
CA LEU A 5 43.45 -14.66 -21.75
C LEU A 5 42.08 -14.24 -22.35
N ILE A 6 41.22 -15.21 -22.70
CA ILE A 6 39.85 -14.94 -23.11
C ILE A 6 39.01 -14.75 -21.87
N PHE A 7 38.56 -13.51 -21.63
CA PHE A 7 37.50 -13.22 -20.66
C PHE A 7 36.15 -13.51 -21.27
N VAL A 8 35.51 -14.59 -20.83
CA VAL A 8 34.10 -14.84 -21.17
C VAL A 8 33.24 -14.02 -20.25
N PHE A 9 32.67 -12.93 -20.74
CA PHE A 9 31.61 -12.20 -20.06
C PHE A 9 30.32 -13.02 -20.21
N ILE A 10 29.91 -13.69 -19.13
CA ILE A 10 28.54 -14.23 -19.04
C ILE A 10 27.64 -13.05 -18.75
N LEU A 11 27.00 -12.50 -19.78
CA LEU A 11 25.84 -11.62 -19.58
C LEU A 11 24.76 -12.49 -18.93
N GLY A 12 24.49 -12.26 -17.66
CA GLY A 12 23.31 -12.74 -17.00
C GLY A 12 22.09 -12.11 -17.70
N ILE A 13 21.43 -12.86 -18.54
CA ILE A 13 20.12 -12.48 -19.09
C ILE A 13 19.15 -12.68 -17.93
N SER A 14 18.82 -11.58 -17.24
CA SER A 14 17.66 -11.55 -16.35
C SER A 14 16.43 -11.67 -17.26
N PHE A 15 15.80 -12.83 -17.27
CA PHE A 15 14.45 -12.93 -17.80
C PHE A 15 13.56 -12.19 -16.80
N SER A 16 13.08 -11.01 -17.16
CA SER A 16 11.92 -10.43 -16.54
C SER A 16 10.76 -11.38 -16.85
N ASN A 17 10.36 -12.19 -15.89
CA ASN A 17 9.07 -12.85 -15.96
C ASN A 17 8.03 -11.72 -16.00
N GLY A 18 7.02 -11.86 -16.88
CA GLY A 18 5.92 -10.89 -16.93
C GLY A 18 5.19 -10.89 -15.58
N ALA A 19 4.53 -9.78 -15.25
CA ALA A 19 3.81 -9.63 -14.00
C ALA A 19 2.88 -10.84 -13.73
N VAL A 20 2.85 -11.30 -12.49
CA VAL A 20 1.90 -12.32 -12.01
C VAL A 20 0.52 -11.69 -11.96
N THR A 21 -0.44 -12.28 -12.66
CA THR A 21 -1.79 -11.75 -12.78
C THR A 21 -2.79 -12.66 -12.08
N TRP A 22 -3.64 -12.07 -11.24
CA TRP A 22 -4.78 -12.75 -10.64
C TRP A 22 -5.86 -13.05 -11.69
N THR A 23 -6.26 -14.30 -11.81
CA THR A 23 -7.33 -14.74 -12.72
C THR A 23 -8.63 -15.04 -11.99
N GLY A 24 -8.56 -15.37 -10.70
CA GLY A 24 -9.72 -15.77 -9.89
C GLY A 24 -10.45 -16.98 -10.42
N SER A 25 -9.76 -17.83 -11.18
CA SER A 25 -10.39 -18.95 -11.93
C SER A 25 -10.83 -20.10 -11.04
N SER A 26 -10.28 -20.22 -9.86
CA SER A 26 -10.54 -21.32 -8.93
C SER A 26 -11.34 -20.90 -7.71
N SER A 27 -10.95 -19.83 -7.05
CA SER A 27 -11.54 -19.39 -5.78
C SER A 27 -11.25 -17.90 -5.52
N THR A 28 -11.66 -17.38 -4.35
CA THR A 28 -11.24 -16.04 -3.87
C THR A 28 -10.01 -16.10 -2.98
N ASP A 29 -9.47 -17.28 -2.69
CA ASP A 29 -8.34 -17.49 -1.81
C ASP A 29 -7.04 -16.97 -2.43
N ILE A 30 -6.42 -15.98 -1.77
CA ILE A 30 -5.16 -15.37 -2.23
C ILE A 30 -4.00 -16.38 -2.26
N PHE A 31 -4.07 -17.47 -1.52
CA PHE A 31 -3.03 -18.50 -1.49
C PHE A 31 -3.27 -19.66 -2.46
N ASP A 32 -4.39 -19.68 -3.17
CA ASP A 32 -4.63 -20.69 -4.20
C ASP A 32 -3.86 -20.33 -5.49
N GLY A 33 -2.77 -21.03 -5.74
CA GLY A 33 -1.92 -20.81 -6.91
C GLY A 33 -2.65 -20.98 -8.25
N ALA A 34 -3.76 -21.72 -8.29
CA ALA A 34 -4.59 -21.86 -9.49
C ALA A 34 -5.31 -20.56 -9.89
N ASN A 35 -5.36 -19.57 -9.00
CA ASN A 35 -5.91 -18.25 -9.28
C ASN A 35 -4.93 -17.32 -10.01
N TYR A 36 -3.72 -17.74 -10.31
CA TYR A 36 -2.70 -16.86 -10.89
C TYR A 36 -2.21 -17.37 -12.23
N ALA A 37 -1.92 -16.43 -13.12
CA ALA A 37 -1.13 -16.66 -14.32
C ALA A 37 0.24 -15.98 -14.16
N GLY A 38 1.30 -16.63 -14.65
CA GLY A 38 2.66 -16.09 -14.63
C GLY A 38 3.46 -16.36 -13.35
N LEU A 39 2.95 -17.18 -12.43
CA LEU A 39 3.78 -17.65 -11.30
C LEU A 39 5.01 -18.39 -11.79
N ALA A 40 6.13 -18.21 -11.09
CA ALA A 40 7.36 -18.94 -11.36
C ALA A 40 7.13 -20.47 -11.30
N ASP A 41 7.75 -21.19 -12.20
CA ASP A 41 7.63 -22.64 -12.27
C ASP A 41 8.01 -23.31 -10.93
N GLY A 42 7.10 -24.12 -10.42
CA GLY A 42 7.28 -24.85 -9.15
C GLY A 42 7.00 -24.03 -7.89
N LEU A 43 6.63 -22.74 -7.99
CA LEU A 43 6.22 -21.96 -6.82
C LEU A 43 4.87 -22.46 -6.31
N VAL A 44 4.85 -22.95 -5.10
CA VAL A 44 3.62 -23.32 -4.37
C VAL A 44 3.28 -22.16 -3.43
N LEU A 45 2.19 -21.46 -3.75
CA LEU A 45 1.72 -20.37 -2.89
C LEU A 45 1.24 -20.89 -1.54
N GLY A 46 1.40 -20.05 -0.54
CA GLY A 46 0.95 -20.33 0.82
C GLY A 46 1.26 -19.15 1.73
N PRO A 47 0.79 -19.19 2.98
CA PRO A 47 1.12 -18.17 3.96
C PRO A 47 2.64 -18.00 4.10
N ASN A 48 3.09 -16.75 4.08
CA ASN A 48 4.51 -16.37 4.23
C ASN A 48 5.45 -16.89 3.12
N VAL A 49 4.91 -17.33 1.99
CA VAL A 49 5.69 -17.60 0.77
C VAL A 49 5.86 -16.28 0.01
N THR A 50 7.08 -15.94 -0.36
CA THR A 50 7.38 -14.70 -1.08
C THR A 50 7.25 -14.90 -2.60
N ILE A 51 6.46 -14.04 -3.25
CA ILE A 51 6.44 -13.88 -4.70
C ILE A 51 7.48 -12.82 -5.05
N ASP A 52 8.44 -13.16 -5.90
CA ASP A 52 9.51 -12.25 -6.31
C ASP A 52 9.25 -11.68 -7.71
N ASP A 53 8.05 -11.16 -7.88
CA ASP A 53 7.55 -10.56 -9.13
C ASP A 53 6.47 -9.52 -8.79
N ASP A 54 6.13 -8.65 -9.75
CA ASP A 54 4.95 -7.79 -9.65
C ASP A 54 3.67 -8.63 -9.65
N VAL A 55 2.69 -8.24 -8.85
CA VAL A 55 1.41 -8.96 -8.74
C VAL A 55 0.25 -8.01 -9.02
N ILE A 56 -0.62 -8.36 -9.96
CA ILE A 56 -1.75 -7.52 -10.40
C ILE A 56 -3.07 -8.23 -10.13
N PHE A 57 -3.96 -7.52 -9.41
CA PHE A 57 -5.34 -7.89 -9.18
C PHE A 57 -6.23 -6.83 -9.82
N GLN A 58 -6.98 -7.21 -10.86
CA GLN A 58 -7.86 -6.28 -11.57
C GLN A 58 -9.31 -6.74 -11.47
N ASN A 59 -10.19 -5.86 -10.99
CA ASN A 59 -11.62 -6.14 -10.77
C ASN A 59 -11.83 -7.45 -9.98
N ALA A 60 -10.95 -7.71 -9.02
CA ALA A 60 -10.89 -8.97 -8.29
C ALA A 60 -11.64 -8.91 -6.96
N THR A 61 -12.18 -10.05 -6.54
CA THR A 61 -12.55 -10.28 -5.14
C THR A 61 -11.56 -11.26 -4.55
N VAL A 62 -10.85 -10.83 -3.50
CA VAL A 62 -9.73 -11.55 -2.90
C VAL A 62 -9.92 -11.67 -1.40
N THR A 63 -9.70 -12.85 -0.86
CA THR A 63 -9.80 -13.12 0.58
C THR A 63 -8.62 -13.95 1.08
N ILE A 64 -8.33 -13.85 2.39
CA ILE A 64 -7.58 -14.89 3.09
C ILE A 64 -8.61 -15.79 3.79
N PRO A 65 -8.63 -17.10 3.51
CA PRO A 65 -9.48 -18.03 4.25
C PRO A 65 -9.05 -18.05 5.71
N GLN A 66 -10.02 -18.07 6.62
CA GLN A 66 -9.76 -18.08 8.06
C GLN A 66 -9.06 -19.37 8.47
N VAL A 67 -7.75 -19.29 8.72
CA VAL A 67 -6.93 -20.36 9.27
C VAL A 67 -6.07 -19.84 10.42
N SER A 68 -5.72 -20.69 11.33
CA SER A 68 -4.99 -20.35 12.55
C SER A 68 -3.61 -19.71 12.27
N ALA A 69 -3.39 -18.52 12.82
CA ALA A 69 -2.12 -17.82 13.03
C ALA A 69 -1.40 -17.22 11.79
N GLN A 70 -1.16 -15.93 11.91
CA GLN A 70 -0.26 -15.07 11.12
C GLN A 70 -0.06 -15.48 9.66
N GLN A 71 -1.05 -15.23 8.84
CA GLN A 71 -0.96 -15.43 7.40
C GLN A 71 -0.62 -14.10 6.72
N ARG A 72 0.42 -14.10 5.93
CA ARG A 72 0.83 -12.93 5.17
C ARG A 72 0.99 -13.28 3.72
N PHE A 73 0.33 -12.52 2.87
CA PHE A 73 0.68 -12.48 1.46
C PHE A 73 1.95 -11.67 1.32
N GLN A 74 3.02 -12.29 0.85
CA GLN A 74 4.34 -11.65 0.79
C GLN A 74 4.82 -11.46 -0.64
N VAL A 75 5.36 -10.27 -0.90
CA VAL A 75 6.00 -9.94 -2.18
C VAL A 75 7.40 -9.40 -1.92
N GLY A 76 8.33 -9.71 -2.81
CA GLY A 76 9.72 -9.32 -2.70
C GLY A 76 9.93 -7.81 -2.80
N ALA A 77 11.05 -7.35 -2.27
CA ALA A 77 11.45 -5.95 -2.32
C ALA A 77 11.66 -5.49 -3.78
N GLY A 78 11.21 -4.27 -4.08
CA GLY A 78 11.33 -3.67 -5.43
C GLY A 78 10.23 -4.08 -6.39
N ASN A 79 9.32 -4.99 -6.00
CA ASN A 79 8.15 -5.36 -6.77
C ASN A 79 6.92 -4.56 -6.33
N THR A 80 5.88 -4.57 -7.16
CA THR A 80 4.62 -3.86 -6.90
C THR A 80 3.47 -4.85 -6.78
N ILE A 81 2.59 -4.61 -5.81
CA ILE A 81 1.29 -5.25 -5.70
C ILE A 81 0.25 -4.22 -6.11
N THR A 82 -0.54 -4.49 -7.13
CA THR A 82 -1.59 -3.58 -7.60
C THR A 82 -2.96 -4.19 -7.38
N PHE A 83 -3.82 -3.50 -6.65
CA PHE A 83 -5.26 -3.74 -6.59
C PHE A 83 -5.96 -2.64 -7.36
N ASP A 84 -6.53 -2.97 -8.53
CA ASP A 84 -7.24 -2.05 -9.42
C ASP A 84 -8.72 -2.46 -9.52
N GLY A 85 -9.63 -1.60 -9.08
CA GLY A 85 -11.07 -1.88 -9.05
C GLY A 85 -11.44 -3.10 -8.19
N SER A 86 -10.61 -3.46 -7.20
CA SER A 86 -10.68 -4.74 -6.51
C SER A 86 -11.26 -4.62 -5.10
N ASN A 87 -11.91 -5.69 -4.63
CA ASN A 87 -12.39 -5.83 -3.26
C ASN A 87 -11.54 -6.88 -2.54
N VAL A 88 -10.73 -6.44 -1.61
CA VAL A 88 -9.68 -7.25 -0.96
C VAL A 88 -9.90 -7.30 0.54
N SER A 89 -10.09 -8.48 1.10
CA SER A 89 -10.20 -8.70 2.54
C SER A 89 -9.16 -9.71 3.02
N LEU A 90 -8.09 -9.20 3.60
CA LEU A 90 -6.99 -9.97 4.20
C LEU A 90 -7.09 -9.95 5.74
N SER A 91 -8.30 -10.00 6.28
CA SER A 91 -8.58 -9.90 7.72
C SER A 91 -9.28 -11.14 8.27
N GLY A 92 -9.10 -12.30 7.61
CA GLY A 92 -9.73 -13.56 8.00
C GLY A 92 -9.30 -14.12 9.37
N GLY A 93 -8.10 -13.79 9.83
CA GLY A 93 -7.55 -14.17 11.14
C GLY A 93 -7.07 -12.98 11.96
N SER A 94 -6.55 -13.21 13.15
CA SER A 94 -6.21 -12.13 14.10
C SER A 94 -4.88 -11.39 13.80
N ASN A 95 -4.10 -11.83 12.83
CA ASN A 95 -2.80 -11.22 12.48
C ASN A 95 -2.49 -11.34 10.97
N ASP A 96 -3.53 -11.40 10.17
CA ASP A 96 -3.38 -11.56 8.74
C ASP A 96 -3.13 -10.22 8.05
N GLY A 97 -2.42 -10.24 6.94
CA GLY A 97 -2.09 -9.01 6.26
C GLY A 97 -1.20 -9.19 5.05
N LEU A 98 -0.61 -8.08 4.66
CA LEU A 98 0.28 -7.99 3.53
C LEU A 98 1.68 -7.59 4.01
N GLY A 99 2.70 -8.23 3.47
CA GLY A 99 4.07 -7.97 3.90
C GLY A 99 5.09 -8.00 2.78
N GLY A 100 6.19 -7.31 3.02
CA GLY A 100 7.43 -7.53 2.30
C GLY A 100 8.13 -8.82 2.75
N ALA A 101 9.13 -9.24 1.99
CA ALA A 101 9.98 -10.35 2.39
C ALA A 101 10.62 -10.09 3.77
N PRO A 102 10.90 -11.14 4.56
CA PRO A 102 11.55 -11.00 5.85
C PRO A 102 12.87 -10.22 5.73
N GLY A 103 13.09 -9.25 6.63
CA GLY A 103 14.28 -8.38 6.62
C GLY A 103 14.10 -7.05 5.90
N SER A 104 13.02 -6.86 5.12
CA SER A 104 12.66 -5.54 4.58
C SER A 104 12.15 -4.64 5.69
N SER A 105 12.61 -3.38 5.74
CA SER A 105 12.19 -2.42 6.75
C SER A 105 12.39 -0.97 6.28
N LEU A 106 11.49 -0.07 6.71
CA LEU A 106 11.62 1.37 6.53
C LEU A 106 11.64 2.04 7.93
N PRO A 107 12.30 3.19 8.09
CA PRO A 107 13.04 3.96 7.10
C PRO A 107 14.52 3.55 6.94
N ASN A 108 15.05 2.63 7.76
CA ASN A 108 16.49 2.38 7.91
C ASN A 108 16.98 1.09 7.25
N GLY A 109 16.18 0.44 6.42
CA GLY A 109 16.52 -0.82 5.77
C GLY A 109 16.09 -0.85 4.30
N THR A 110 16.18 -2.03 3.69
CA THR A 110 15.68 -2.26 2.34
C THR A 110 14.16 -2.08 2.33
N ALA A 111 13.64 -1.19 1.47
CA ALA A 111 12.21 -1.05 1.27
C ALA A 111 11.60 -2.40 0.86
N GLY A 112 10.39 -2.68 1.34
CA GLY A 112 9.56 -3.79 0.87
C GLY A 112 8.93 -3.47 -0.48
N PRO A 113 7.88 -4.19 -0.87
CA PRO A 113 7.14 -3.92 -2.09
C PRO A 113 6.36 -2.60 -1.99
N SER A 114 6.05 -2.01 -3.15
CA SER A 114 4.97 -1.05 -3.28
C SER A 114 3.62 -1.78 -3.23
N LEU A 115 2.62 -1.16 -2.62
CA LEU A 115 1.24 -1.63 -2.61
C LEU A 115 0.35 -0.50 -3.13
N ASP A 116 -0.14 -0.64 -4.34
CA ASP A 116 -0.97 0.35 -5.01
C ASP A 116 -2.44 -0.08 -4.97
N ILE A 117 -3.28 0.70 -4.29
CA ILE A 117 -4.72 0.49 -4.14
C ILE A 117 -5.41 1.59 -4.94
N ILE A 118 -5.91 1.24 -6.13
CA ILE A 118 -6.37 2.18 -7.14
C ILE A 118 -7.72 1.78 -7.75
N GLY A 119 -8.28 2.69 -8.55
CA GLY A 119 -9.45 2.38 -9.39
C GLY A 119 -10.74 2.11 -8.61
N GLY A 120 -10.91 2.72 -7.43
CA GLY A 120 -12.07 2.48 -6.57
C GLY A 120 -11.98 1.19 -5.77
N SER A 121 -10.77 0.71 -5.52
CA SER A 121 -10.53 -0.50 -4.73
C SER A 121 -10.84 -0.29 -3.24
N SER A 122 -11.30 -1.38 -2.62
CA SER A 122 -11.46 -1.51 -1.17
C SER A 122 -10.46 -2.55 -0.65
N PHE A 123 -9.57 -2.13 0.23
CA PHE A 123 -8.55 -2.99 0.84
C PHE A 123 -8.74 -3.07 2.34
N GLU A 124 -8.81 -4.29 2.87
CA GLU A 124 -8.88 -4.55 4.30
C GLU A 124 -7.80 -5.57 4.71
N ALA A 125 -7.04 -5.25 5.75
CA ALA A 125 -6.07 -6.14 6.37
C ALA A 125 -5.93 -5.84 7.86
N PHE A 126 -5.38 -6.78 8.64
CA PHE A 126 -4.98 -6.45 10.01
C PHE A 126 -3.70 -5.63 10.02
N PHE A 127 -2.71 -6.01 9.21
CA PHE A 127 -1.38 -5.41 9.22
C PHE A 127 -0.81 -5.22 7.81
N ILE A 128 -0.03 -4.16 7.65
CA ILE A 128 0.99 -4.05 6.60
C ILE A 128 2.37 -4.05 7.28
N VAL A 129 3.26 -4.94 6.86
CA VAL A 129 4.51 -5.20 7.58
C VAL A 129 5.72 -5.33 6.64
N ASN A 130 6.92 -5.29 7.21
CA ASN A 130 8.18 -5.52 6.50
C ASN A 130 8.40 -4.53 5.35
N GLY A 131 8.27 -3.24 5.64
CA GLY A 131 8.66 -2.18 4.72
C GLY A 131 7.74 -1.94 3.53
N VAL A 132 6.48 -2.40 3.59
CA VAL A 132 5.47 -2.10 2.57
C VAL A 132 5.28 -0.58 2.44
N GLN A 133 5.26 -0.10 1.20
CA GLN A 133 4.94 1.29 0.86
C GLN A 133 3.53 1.31 0.25
N MET A 134 2.51 1.55 1.09
CA MET A 134 1.12 1.55 0.66
C MET A 134 0.74 2.91 0.05
N ASN A 135 0.22 2.91 -1.16
CA ASN A 135 -0.36 4.06 -1.86
C ASN A 135 -1.84 3.82 -2.08
N VAL A 136 -2.68 4.78 -1.72
CA VAL A 136 -4.14 4.72 -1.92
C VAL A 136 -4.54 5.91 -2.78
N ASP A 137 -5.12 5.63 -3.96
CA ASP A 137 -5.60 6.68 -4.86
C ASP A 137 -6.87 7.37 -4.32
N GLY A 138 -7.20 8.54 -4.88
CA GLY A 138 -8.29 9.38 -4.40
C GLY A 138 -9.70 8.77 -4.54
N THR A 139 -9.84 7.62 -5.18
CA THR A 139 -11.11 6.92 -5.35
C THR A 139 -11.22 5.66 -4.50
N SER A 140 -10.15 5.26 -3.85
CA SER A 140 -9.99 4.01 -3.12
C SER A 140 -9.97 4.20 -1.60
N SER A 141 -10.09 3.07 -0.89
CA SER A 141 -10.07 3.04 0.57
C SER A 141 -9.24 1.89 1.12
N ALA A 142 -8.62 2.12 2.28
CA ALA A 142 -7.92 1.11 3.04
C ALA A 142 -8.42 1.03 4.48
N THR A 143 -8.47 -0.18 5.04
CA THR A 143 -8.83 -0.42 6.45
C THR A 143 -7.79 -1.33 7.08
N LEU A 144 -7.24 -0.90 8.22
CA LEU A 144 -6.29 -1.68 9.01
C LEU A 144 -6.93 -2.03 10.37
N GLY A 145 -7.08 -3.33 10.62
CA GLY A 145 -7.81 -3.86 11.78
C GLY A 145 -6.92 -4.32 12.94
N GLY A 146 -5.60 -4.30 12.78
CA GLY A 146 -4.65 -4.73 13.81
C GLY A 146 -4.64 -3.80 15.02
N ALA A 147 -4.37 -4.37 16.20
CA ALA A 147 -4.11 -3.59 17.39
C ALA A 147 -2.61 -3.43 17.62
N GLY A 148 -2.20 -2.29 18.16
CA GLY A 148 -0.83 -1.98 18.52
C GLY A 148 -0.04 -1.33 17.39
N ASN A 149 0.40 -2.04 16.38
CA ASN A 149 1.19 -1.43 15.30
C ASN A 149 0.81 -2.00 13.92
N PRO A 150 -0.40 -1.68 13.41
CA PRO A 150 -0.88 -2.20 12.13
C PRO A 150 -0.04 -1.73 10.92
N VAL A 151 0.77 -0.67 11.08
CA VAL A 151 1.71 -0.15 10.08
C VAL A 151 3.14 -0.41 10.55
N ASN A 152 3.48 -1.67 10.77
CA ASN A 152 4.77 -2.03 11.34
C ASN A 152 5.89 -1.88 10.32
N ILE A 153 6.86 -0.95 10.58
CA ILE A 153 8.01 -0.64 9.70
C ILE A 153 7.63 -0.46 8.23
N SER A 154 6.46 0.13 7.98
CA SER A 154 5.87 0.41 6.67
C SER A 154 5.47 1.87 6.58
N THR A 155 5.12 2.35 5.40
CA THR A 155 4.66 3.73 5.17
C THR A 155 3.36 3.75 4.38
N ILE A 156 2.63 4.86 4.47
CA ILE A 156 1.37 5.07 3.77
C ILE A 156 1.41 6.42 3.06
N ASN A 157 0.94 6.43 1.83
CA ASN A 157 0.65 7.65 1.09
C ASN A 157 -0.81 7.63 0.64
N LEU A 158 -1.56 8.69 0.96
CA LEU A 158 -2.92 8.87 0.50
C LEU A 158 -2.96 9.98 -0.55
N GLU A 159 -3.62 9.73 -1.66
CA GLU A 159 -3.97 10.79 -2.59
C GLU A 159 -5.25 11.51 -2.15
N THR A 160 -5.42 12.75 -2.58
CA THR A 160 -6.61 13.55 -2.28
C THR A 160 -7.90 12.80 -2.61
N GLY A 161 -8.78 12.63 -1.64
CA GLY A 161 -10.03 11.87 -1.73
C GLY A 161 -9.94 10.47 -1.15
N ALA A 162 -8.74 9.90 -0.99
CA ALA A 162 -8.54 8.60 -0.36
C ALA A 162 -8.96 8.58 1.11
N THR A 163 -9.37 7.41 1.58
CA THR A 163 -9.68 7.19 3.00
C THR A 163 -8.84 6.05 3.57
N LEU A 164 -8.41 6.23 4.83
CA LEU A 164 -7.71 5.22 5.61
C LEU A 164 -8.38 5.07 6.97
N SER A 165 -8.82 3.86 7.30
CA SER A 165 -9.45 3.55 8.58
C SER A 165 -8.57 2.66 9.43
N PHE A 166 -8.47 2.97 10.72
CA PHE A 166 -7.95 2.08 11.75
C PHE A 166 -9.10 1.66 12.67
N THR A 167 -9.42 0.39 12.74
CA THR A 167 -10.58 -0.04 13.54
C THR A 167 -10.27 -0.19 15.04
N ARG A 168 -8.98 -0.23 15.41
CA ARG A 168 -8.51 -0.45 16.78
C ARG A 168 -7.47 0.55 17.26
N GLU A 169 -7.30 1.66 16.54
CA GLU A 169 -6.38 2.74 16.91
C GLU A 169 -7.17 4.05 17.01
N THR A 170 -7.27 4.56 18.23
CA THR A 170 -7.89 5.87 18.50
C THR A 170 -7.07 7.01 17.92
N ILE A 171 -7.64 8.21 17.79
CA ILE A 171 -6.93 9.40 17.29
C ILE A 171 -5.61 9.65 18.05
N PRO A 172 -5.55 9.61 19.40
CA PRO A 172 -4.28 9.77 20.11
C PRO A 172 -3.23 8.69 19.78
N GLN A 173 -3.65 7.43 19.59
CA GLN A 173 -2.74 6.34 19.21
C GLN A 173 -2.22 6.54 17.79
N PHE A 174 -3.10 6.85 16.84
CA PHE A 174 -2.71 7.19 15.47
C PHE A 174 -1.67 8.31 15.45
N ASN A 175 -1.91 9.42 16.15
CA ASN A 175 -1.00 10.57 16.20
C ASN A 175 0.38 10.21 16.76
N THR A 176 0.44 9.29 17.72
CA THR A 176 1.69 8.88 18.36
C THR A 176 2.46 7.85 17.55
N GLU A 177 1.77 6.90 16.91
CA GLU A 177 2.40 5.69 16.35
C GLU A 177 2.48 5.70 14.84
N HIS A 178 1.54 6.40 14.16
CA HIS A 178 1.37 6.28 12.71
C HIS A 178 1.50 7.58 11.92
N LEU A 179 1.27 8.74 12.54
CA LEU A 179 1.31 10.04 11.82
C LEU A 179 2.64 10.27 11.09
N SER A 180 3.76 9.88 11.70
CA SER A 180 5.09 10.02 11.08
C SER A 180 5.33 9.11 9.87
N LYS A 181 4.46 8.12 9.67
CA LYS A 181 4.52 7.16 8.56
C LYS A 181 3.55 7.53 7.43
N LEU A 182 2.74 8.59 7.63
CA LEU A 182 1.73 9.04 6.68
C LEU A 182 2.22 10.23 5.86
N THR A 183 2.01 10.15 4.55
CA THR A 183 2.09 11.28 3.62
C THR A 183 0.77 11.46 2.89
N ILE A 184 0.51 12.69 2.44
CA ILE A 184 -0.64 13.04 1.60
C ILE A 184 -0.10 13.65 0.31
N ASN A 185 -0.39 13.04 -0.83
CA ASN A 185 0.20 13.41 -2.13
C ASN A 185 1.74 13.48 -2.07
N GLY A 186 2.39 12.60 -1.30
CA GLY A 186 3.84 12.60 -1.09
C GLY A 186 4.39 13.66 -0.14
N LEU A 187 3.54 14.53 0.43
CA LEU A 187 3.92 15.56 1.40
C LEU A 187 3.63 15.10 2.83
N ALA A 188 4.33 15.66 3.81
CA ALA A 188 4.08 15.38 5.22
C ALA A 188 2.60 15.66 5.57
N ALA A 189 1.98 14.72 6.30
CA ALA A 189 0.59 14.85 6.72
C ALA A 189 0.44 15.99 7.75
N GLN A 190 -0.53 16.88 7.53
CA GLN A 190 -0.87 18.02 8.40
C GLN A 190 -2.38 18.10 8.55
N GLU A 191 -2.87 17.85 9.79
CA GLU A 191 -4.30 17.90 10.09
C GLU A 191 -4.90 19.30 9.82
N GLY A 192 -6.07 19.33 9.18
CA GLY A 192 -6.74 20.57 8.77
C GLY A 192 -6.12 21.27 7.57
N VAL A 193 -5.01 20.77 7.03
CA VAL A 193 -4.34 21.29 5.83
C VAL A 193 -4.50 20.36 4.65
N ASN A 194 -4.04 19.10 4.77
CA ASN A 194 -4.11 18.12 3.70
C ASN A 194 -4.82 16.82 4.12
N TYR A 195 -5.22 16.68 5.39
CA TYR A 195 -6.13 15.63 5.83
C TYR A 195 -7.03 16.07 6.99
N THR A 196 -8.12 15.33 7.19
CA THR A 196 -8.93 15.35 8.41
C THR A 196 -8.88 13.99 9.08
N ILE A 197 -9.09 13.97 10.41
CA ILE A 197 -9.20 12.74 11.17
C ILE A 197 -10.43 12.79 12.08
N ASP A 198 -11.25 11.74 12.02
CA ASP A 198 -12.46 11.57 12.80
C ASP A 198 -12.42 10.27 13.59
N ALA A 199 -13.18 10.20 14.68
CA ALA A 199 -13.31 8.97 15.46
C ALA A 199 -14.17 7.95 14.70
N LEU A 200 -13.70 6.70 14.62
CA LEU A 200 -14.44 5.56 14.08
C LEU A 200 -14.94 4.70 15.25
N GLY A 201 -16.16 4.97 15.70
CA GLY A 201 -16.68 4.36 16.90
C GLY A 201 -15.92 4.79 18.17
N THR A 202 -15.71 3.86 19.10
CA THR A 202 -15.04 4.13 20.38
C THR A 202 -13.54 3.80 20.38
N THR A 203 -13.07 3.02 19.43
CA THR A 203 -11.71 2.44 19.40
C THR A 203 -10.94 2.70 18.14
N GLY A 204 -11.57 3.31 17.14
CA GLY A 204 -10.94 3.51 15.83
C GLY A 204 -10.80 4.98 15.45
N SER A 205 -10.14 5.20 14.32
CA SER A 205 -10.00 6.49 13.66
C SER A 205 -10.13 6.33 12.14
N ILE A 206 -10.60 7.38 11.47
CA ILE A 206 -10.68 7.47 10.02
C ILE A 206 -9.99 8.74 9.55
N ILE A 207 -9.09 8.60 8.60
CA ILE A 207 -8.32 9.66 7.98
C ILE A 207 -8.86 9.87 6.56
N THR A 208 -9.16 11.11 6.20
CA THR A 208 -9.56 11.49 4.83
C THR A 208 -8.58 12.50 4.28
N ALA A 209 -7.94 12.16 3.17
CA ALA A 209 -7.07 13.10 2.46
C ALA A 209 -7.92 14.18 1.76
N ILE A 210 -7.64 15.45 2.06
CA ILE A 210 -8.37 16.60 1.52
C ILE A 210 -7.48 17.41 0.59
N PRO A 211 -8.08 18.16 -0.37
CA PRO A 211 -7.30 19.08 -1.19
C PRO A 211 -6.60 20.13 -0.35
N GLU A 212 -5.32 20.38 -0.64
CA GLU A 212 -4.64 21.51 -0.02
C GLU A 212 -5.38 22.82 -0.36
N PRO A 213 -5.48 23.76 0.60
CA PRO A 213 -6.03 25.08 0.34
C PRO A 213 -5.26 25.74 -0.81
N SER A 214 -5.92 25.94 -1.96
CA SER A 214 -5.23 26.49 -3.12
C SER A 214 -4.80 27.93 -2.84
N VAL A 215 -3.50 28.14 -2.71
CA VAL A 215 -2.87 29.49 -2.57
C VAL A 215 -3.28 30.41 -3.72
N THR A 216 -3.61 29.84 -4.88
CA THR A 216 -4.13 30.57 -6.06
C THR A 216 -5.47 31.27 -5.78
N LEU A 217 -6.36 30.69 -4.99
CA LEU A 217 -7.64 31.31 -4.65
C LEU A 217 -7.43 32.56 -3.77
N PHE A 218 -6.55 32.46 -2.78
CA PHE A 218 -6.21 33.60 -1.92
C PHE A 218 -5.40 34.66 -2.68
N GLY A 219 -4.53 34.27 -3.60
CA GLY A 219 -3.81 35.18 -4.48
C GLY A 219 -4.77 35.95 -5.41
N ALA A 220 -5.73 35.28 -6.01
CA ALA A 220 -6.73 35.92 -6.87
C ALA A 220 -7.66 36.86 -6.10
N LEU A 221 -8.11 36.45 -4.90
CA LEU A 221 -8.91 37.32 -4.01
C LEU A 221 -8.10 38.55 -3.56
N GLY A 222 -6.84 38.39 -3.17
CA GLY A 222 -5.94 39.48 -2.79
C GLY A 222 -5.69 40.46 -3.96
N ALA A 223 -5.44 39.93 -5.16
CA ALA A 223 -5.27 40.76 -6.36
C ALA A 223 -6.55 41.51 -6.72
N THR A 224 -7.72 40.88 -6.60
CA THR A 224 -9.02 41.52 -6.86
C THR A 224 -9.30 42.64 -5.87
N LEU A 225 -9.01 42.42 -4.57
CA LEU A 225 -9.14 43.47 -3.54
C LEU A 225 -8.19 44.65 -3.77
N LEU A 226 -6.96 44.40 -4.20
CA LEU A 226 -5.99 45.43 -4.54
C LEU A 226 -6.43 46.25 -5.76
N LEU A 227 -7.00 45.61 -6.78
CA LEU A 227 -7.53 46.30 -7.97
C LEU A 227 -8.77 47.15 -7.65
N LEU A 228 -9.65 46.66 -6.76
CA LEU A 228 -10.82 47.44 -6.30
C LEU A 228 -10.41 48.66 -5.46
N ARG A 229 -9.34 48.56 -4.67
CA ARG A 229 -8.81 49.68 -3.88
C ARG A 229 -8.17 50.78 -4.74
N ARG A 230 -7.63 50.42 -5.91
CA ARG A 230 -6.96 51.36 -6.84
C ARG A 230 -7.96 52.14 -7.68
N ARG A 231 -9.24 51.77 -7.70
CA ARG A 231 -10.32 52.46 -8.44
C ARG A 231 -11.10 53.49 -7.59
N ARG A 232 -10.73 53.67 -6.31
CA ARG A 232 -11.21 54.74 -5.43
C ARG A 232 -10.11 55.79 -5.21
#